data_ab76509e1193d006be2aa03589c4793e
#
_entry.id   ab76509e1193d006be2aa03589c4793e
#
_cell.length_a   1.000
_cell.length_b   1.000
_cell.length_c   1.000
_cell.angle_alpha   90.00
_cell.angle_beta   90.00
_cell.angle_gamma   90.00
#
_symmetry.space_group_name_H-M   'P 1'
#
loop_
_entity.id
_entity.type
_entity.pdbx_description
1 polymer ?
#
loop_
_entity_poly.entity_id
_entity_poly.type
_entity_poly.pdbx_seq_one_letter_code
_entity_poly.pdbx_strand_id
1 'polypeptide(L)'
;YYKESELPTQIAAAAFGARKGEVVGPELNGDVYTMSRLAELKMMPDSLGASHILLPAGEQERADSLVQVIRKGGDFAALSAEFSTDSGANATGGDLGHFAPEQMIDAFSNACVEHKQGDVFTVESTYGIHVVKLTYKSTPVQKAQIATITYNVDPSDVTEQGVYNNVNNFITATGGTTEGFRQAV
;
A
#
# COMPACT_ATOMS: atom_id res chain seq x y z
N TYR A 1 -5.01 -2.66 0.01
CA TYR A 1 -6.37 -2.26 -0.36
C TYR A 1 -6.36 -0.84 -0.91
N TYR A 2 -7.05 -0.61 -2.03
CA TYR A 2 -7.10 0.67 -2.74
C TYR A 2 -8.54 1.22 -2.74
N LYS A 3 -8.68 2.54 -2.65
CA LYS A 3 -9.94 3.24 -2.97
C LYS A 3 -10.10 3.31 -4.50
N GLU A 4 -11.32 3.54 -4.95
CA GLU A 4 -11.60 3.74 -6.36
C GLU A 4 -10.74 4.87 -6.97
N SER A 5 -10.57 5.98 -6.23
CA SER A 5 -9.80 7.15 -6.66
C SER A 5 -8.27 6.94 -6.71
N GLU A 6 -7.77 5.87 -6.15
CA GLU A 6 -6.33 5.53 -6.11
C GLU A 6 -5.90 4.61 -7.26
N LEU A 7 -6.87 4.08 -8.00
CA LEU A 7 -6.64 3.20 -9.14
C LEU A 7 -6.75 3.95 -10.46
N PRO A 8 -6.06 3.51 -11.51
CA PRO A 8 -6.32 3.97 -12.87
C PRO A 8 -7.81 3.79 -13.20
N THR A 9 -8.42 4.78 -13.85
CA THR A 9 -9.87 4.85 -14.07
C THR A 9 -10.48 3.57 -14.65
N GLN A 10 -9.79 2.94 -15.60
CA GLN A 10 -10.24 1.70 -16.25
C GLN A 10 -10.25 0.52 -15.26
N ILE A 11 -9.18 0.37 -14.48
CA ILE A 11 -9.08 -0.68 -13.46
C ILE A 11 -10.07 -0.41 -12.32
N ALA A 12 -10.24 0.84 -11.91
CA ALA A 12 -11.16 1.24 -10.86
C ALA A 12 -12.62 0.86 -11.19
N ALA A 13 -13.11 1.31 -12.34
CA ALA A 13 -14.49 1.03 -12.77
C ALA A 13 -14.76 -0.47 -12.87
N ALA A 14 -13.79 -1.23 -13.41
CA ALA A 14 -13.89 -2.66 -13.53
C ALA A 14 -13.81 -3.36 -12.14
N ALA A 15 -12.87 -2.99 -11.30
CA ALA A 15 -12.66 -3.63 -10.00
C ALA A 15 -13.83 -3.42 -9.03
N PHE A 16 -14.38 -2.21 -8.97
CA PHE A 16 -15.49 -1.88 -8.08
C PHE A 16 -16.86 -2.37 -8.59
N GLY A 17 -16.97 -2.69 -9.90
CA GLY A 17 -18.13 -3.34 -10.51
C GLY A 17 -18.02 -4.86 -10.64
N ALA A 18 -16.85 -5.43 -10.43
CA ALA A 18 -16.58 -6.84 -10.63
C ALA A 18 -17.02 -7.72 -9.45
N ARG A 19 -17.18 -9.01 -9.72
CA ARG A 19 -17.37 -10.04 -8.68
C ARG A 19 -16.00 -10.51 -8.16
N LYS A 20 -15.96 -10.95 -6.90
CA LYS A 20 -14.76 -11.56 -6.34
C LYS A 20 -14.23 -12.67 -7.23
N GLY A 21 -12.95 -12.59 -7.58
CA GLY A 21 -12.27 -13.55 -8.45
C GLY A 21 -12.38 -13.24 -9.94
N GLU A 22 -13.19 -12.27 -10.34
CA GLU A 22 -13.32 -11.84 -11.73
C GLU A 22 -12.03 -11.17 -12.22
N VAL A 23 -11.66 -11.48 -13.48
CA VAL A 23 -10.49 -10.94 -14.14
C VAL A 23 -10.93 -9.84 -15.10
N VAL A 24 -10.25 -8.72 -15.03
CA VAL A 24 -10.46 -7.55 -15.88
C VAL A 24 -9.24 -7.33 -16.76
N GLY A 25 -9.46 -7.02 -18.02
CA GLY A 25 -8.41 -6.90 -19.03
C GLY A 25 -8.32 -8.13 -19.94
N PRO A 26 -7.25 -8.27 -20.76
CA PRO A 26 -6.07 -7.38 -20.79
C PRO A 26 -6.38 -5.99 -21.38
N GLU A 27 -5.82 -4.96 -20.78
CA GLU A 27 -5.86 -3.60 -21.30
C GLU A 27 -4.47 -3.15 -21.72
N LEU A 28 -4.35 -2.52 -22.90
CA LEU A 28 -3.10 -1.95 -23.41
C LEU A 28 -3.04 -0.46 -23.09
N ASN A 29 -2.02 -0.05 -22.36
CA ASN A 29 -1.73 1.36 -22.08
C ASN A 29 -0.28 1.65 -22.50
N GLY A 30 -0.13 2.36 -23.62
CA GLY A 30 1.18 2.50 -24.26
C GLY A 30 1.68 1.17 -24.78
N ASP A 31 2.78 0.70 -24.24
CA ASP A 31 3.44 -0.57 -24.54
C ASP A 31 3.27 -1.64 -23.43
N VAL A 32 2.36 -1.40 -22.47
CA VAL A 32 2.14 -2.30 -21.32
C VAL A 32 0.72 -2.88 -21.36
N TYR A 33 0.62 -4.20 -21.46
CA TYR A 33 -0.62 -4.91 -21.14
C TYR A 33 -0.78 -5.07 -19.65
N THR A 34 -1.97 -4.75 -19.15
CA THR A 34 -2.34 -4.91 -17.74
C THR A 34 -3.56 -5.82 -17.64
N MET A 35 -3.49 -6.80 -16.77
CA MET A 35 -4.60 -7.68 -16.41
C MET A 35 -4.74 -7.65 -14.89
N SER A 36 -5.95 -7.47 -14.39
CA SER A 36 -6.23 -7.35 -12.95
C SER A 36 -7.29 -8.35 -12.52
N ARG A 37 -7.15 -8.86 -11.31
CA ARG A 37 -8.14 -9.74 -10.68
C ARG A 37 -8.58 -9.15 -9.36
N LEU A 38 -9.89 -8.98 -9.18
CA LEU A 38 -10.46 -8.58 -7.90
C LEU A 38 -10.35 -9.73 -6.90
N ALA A 39 -9.56 -9.54 -5.85
CA ALA A 39 -9.42 -10.49 -4.76
C ALA A 39 -10.52 -10.29 -3.71
N GLU A 40 -10.79 -9.04 -3.32
CA GLU A 40 -11.81 -8.71 -2.33
C GLU A 40 -12.28 -7.26 -2.46
N LEU A 41 -13.57 -7.03 -2.13
CA LEU A 41 -14.13 -5.72 -1.82
C LEU A 41 -14.52 -5.70 -0.35
N LYS A 42 -14.05 -4.70 0.41
CA LYS A 42 -14.28 -4.61 1.84
C LYS A 42 -14.52 -3.16 2.27
N MET A 43 -15.43 -2.98 3.24
CA MET A 43 -15.58 -1.70 3.94
C MET A 43 -14.48 -1.59 5.00
N MET A 44 -13.60 -0.61 4.88
CA MET A 44 -12.47 -0.40 5.77
C MET A 44 -12.30 1.07 6.11
N PRO A 45 -11.82 1.42 7.33
CA PRO A 45 -11.45 2.79 7.64
C PRO A 45 -10.31 3.24 6.71
N ASP A 46 -10.37 4.49 6.31
CA ASP A 46 -9.35 5.10 5.46
C ASP A 46 -8.19 5.69 6.28
N SER A 47 -8.49 6.09 7.50
CA SER A 47 -7.53 6.60 8.45
C SER A 47 -7.81 6.05 9.85
N LEU A 48 -6.73 5.72 10.54
CA LEU A 48 -6.69 5.27 11.93
C LEU A 48 -5.78 6.21 12.72
N GLY A 49 -5.98 6.30 14.02
CA GLY A 49 -5.05 6.92 14.95
C GLY A 49 -4.88 6.02 16.17
N ALA A 50 -3.67 5.84 16.62
CA ALA A 50 -3.39 4.98 17.77
C ALA A 50 -2.21 5.50 18.58
N SER A 51 -2.20 5.14 19.85
CA SER A 51 -1.00 5.17 20.67
C SER A 51 -0.58 3.74 20.97
N HIS A 52 0.73 3.46 21.05
CA HIS A 52 1.24 2.14 21.37
C HIS A 52 2.37 2.14 22.39
N ILE A 53 2.52 1.02 23.10
CA ILE A 53 3.67 0.65 23.92
C ILE A 53 4.20 -0.65 23.38
N LEU A 54 5.46 -0.68 22.94
CA LEU A 54 6.10 -1.90 22.45
C LEU A 54 6.85 -2.61 23.58
N LEU A 55 6.51 -3.85 23.82
CA LEU A 55 7.19 -4.72 24.78
C LEU A 55 7.96 -5.83 24.06
N PRO A 56 9.02 -6.36 24.67
CA PRO A 56 9.71 -7.55 24.15
C PRO A 56 8.76 -8.73 23.97
N ALA A 57 9.10 -9.63 23.04
CA ALA A 57 8.38 -10.88 22.90
C ALA A 57 8.41 -11.70 24.19
N GLY A 58 7.29 -12.34 24.53
CA GLY A 58 7.14 -13.13 25.76
C GLY A 58 6.66 -12.37 26.98
N GLU A 59 6.50 -11.05 26.93
CA GLU A 59 5.99 -10.23 28.05
C GLU A 59 4.46 -10.05 28.03
N GLN A 60 3.71 -11.10 27.67
CA GLN A 60 2.24 -11.03 27.55
C GLN A 60 1.57 -10.63 28.89
N GLU A 61 2.01 -11.20 30.01
CA GLU A 61 1.44 -10.87 31.34
C GLU A 61 1.60 -9.37 31.68
N ARG A 62 2.75 -8.79 31.31
CA ARG A 62 2.99 -7.35 31.49
C ARG A 62 2.09 -6.54 30.57
N ALA A 63 1.95 -6.93 29.30
CA ALA A 63 1.06 -6.27 28.36
C ALA A 63 -0.39 -6.27 28.85
N ASP A 64 -0.89 -7.40 29.35
CA ASP A 64 -2.23 -7.53 29.90
C ASP A 64 -2.42 -6.66 31.14
N SER A 65 -1.40 -6.57 31.99
CA SER A 65 -1.41 -5.69 33.16
C SER A 65 -1.49 -4.21 32.74
N LEU A 66 -0.72 -3.79 31.75
CA LEU A 66 -0.76 -2.43 31.21
C LEU A 66 -2.13 -2.10 30.59
N VAL A 67 -2.72 -3.03 29.83
CA VAL A 67 -4.09 -2.88 29.30
C VAL A 67 -5.09 -2.59 30.44
N GLN A 68 -5.00 -3.33 31.57
CA GLN A 68 -5.89 -3.11 32.73
C GLN A 68 -5.67 -1.74 33.38
N VAL A 69 -4.43 -1.30 33.51
CA VAL A 69 -4.09 0.01 34.08
C VAL A 69 -4.64 1.12 33.16
N ILE A 70 -4.41 1.03 31.88
CA ILE A 70 -4.86 2.03 30.90
C ILE A 70 -6.38 2.11 30.84
N ARG A 71 -7.08 0.96 30.85
CA ARG A 71 -8.55 0.90 30.90
C ARG A 71 -9.15 1.54 32.17
N LYS A 72 -8.40 1.58 33.27
CA LYS A 72 -8.78 2.25 34.51
C LYS A 72 -8.39 3.74 34.54
N GLY A 73 -7.88 4.29 33.44
CA GLY A 73 -7.52 5.70 33.33
C GLY A 73 -6.05 6.01 33.61
N GLY A 74 -5.17 4.99 33.62
CA GLY A 74 -3.73 5.19 33.71
C GLY A 74 -3.18 6.09 32.59
N ASP A 75 -2.17 6.88 32.91
CA ASP A 75 -1.50 7.77 31.98
C ASP A 75 -0.69 6.97 30.96
N PHE A 76 -1.19 6.96 29.70
CA PHE A 76 -0.59 6.21 28.62
C PHE A 76 0.83 6.70 28.30
N ALA A 77 1.05 8.02 28.30
CA ALA A 77 2.34 8.60 27.96
C ALA A 77 3.41 8.26 29.02
N ALA A 78 3.05 8.30 30.29
CA ALA A 78 3.94 7.90 31.39
C ALA A 78 4.32 6.41 31.28
N LEU A 79 3.32 5.54 31.01
CA LEU A 79 3.55 4.10 30.84
C LEU A 79 4.37 3.81 29.55
N SER A 80 4.16 4.57 28.48
CA SER A 80 4.98 4.45 27.26
C SER A 80 6.45 4.80 27.57
N ALA A 81 6.70 5.90 28.25
CA ALA A 81 8.05 6.33 28.61
C ALA A 81 8.77 5.32 29.51
N GLU A 82 8.03 4.61 30.38
CA GLU A 82 8.59 3.64 31.33
C GLU A 82 8.83 2.26 30.72
N PHE A 83 7.90 1.77 29.87
CA PHE A 83 7.88 0.37 29.45
C PHE A 83 8.16 0.15 27.98
N SER A 84 7.97 1.13 27.10
CA SER A 84 8.10 0.91 25.66
C SER A 84 9.56 0.82 25.22
N THR A 85 9.85 -0.19 24.41
CA THR A 85 11.14 -0.34 23.72
C THR A 85 11.22 0.44 22.41
N ASP A 86 10.10 1.02 21.93
CA ASP A 86 10.07 1.91 20.78
C ASP A 86 10.44 3.34 21.19
N SER A 87 11.74 3.67 21.03
CA SER A 87 12.25 5.00 21.35
C SER A 87 11.68 6.12 20.46
N GLY A 88 11.24 5.80 19.25
CA GLY A 88 10.63 6.77 18.34
C GLY A 88 9.27 7.25 18.83
N ALA A 89 8.42 6.32 19.26
CA ALA A 89 7.12 6.63 19.83
C ALA A 89 7.20 7.24 21.24
N ASN A 90 8.23 6.94 22.02
CA ASN A 90 8.38 7.50 23.37
C ASN A 90 8.47 9.03 23.39
N ALA A 91 9.05 9.65 22.37
CA ALA A 91 9.13 11.11 22.26
C ALA A 91 7.75 11.77 22.16
N THR A 92 6.73 11.04 21.72
CA THR A 92 5.34 11.50 21.57
C THR A 92 4.40 10.89 22.63
N GLY A 93 4.95 10.26 23.67
CA GLY A 93 4.15 9.56 24.68
C GLY A 93 3.44 8.32 24.13
N GLY A 94 4.03 7.68 23.11
CA GLY A 94 3.48 6.53 22.42
C GLY A 94 2.50 6.87 21.28
N ASP A 95 2.20 8.15 21.05
CA ASP A 95 1.27 8.55 19.99
C ASP A 95 1.89 8.40 18.61
N LEU A 96 1.22 7.61 17.76
CA LEU A 96 1.60 7.37 16.36
C LEU A 96 0.94 8.37 15.39
N GLY A 97 0.08 9.27 15.92
CA GLY A 97 -0.72 10.17 15.10
C GLY A 97 -1.73 9.43 14.22
N HIS A 98 -2.10 10.05 13.10
CA HIS A 98 -3.00 9.46 12.12
C HIS A 98 -2.20 8.78 11.00
N PHE A 99 -2.67 7.60 10.61
CA PHE A 99 -2.04 6.79 9.55
C PHE A 99 -3.09 6.06 8.71
N ALA A 100 -2.75 5.74 7.47
CA ALA A 100 -3.54 4.82 6.66
C ALA A 100 -3.21 3.36 7.07
N PRO A 101 -4.19 2.43 7.03
CA PRO A 101 -3.96 1.04 7.42
C PRO A 101 -2.74 0.40 6.73
N GLU A 102 -2.47 0.77 5.48
CA GLU A 102 -1.40 0.24 4.65
C GLU A 102 0.01 0.74 5.05
N GLN A 103 0.11 1.72 5.93
CA GLN A 103 1.38 2.28 6.43
C GLN A 103 1.95 1.50 7.62
N MET A 104 1.15 0.64 8.23
CA MET A 104 1.54 -0.16 9.38
C MET A 104 1.67 -1.64 9.01
N ILE A 105 2.36 -2.41 9.85
CA ILE A 105 2.44 -3.86 9.67
C ILE A 105 1.05 -4.50 9.76
N ASP A 106 0.82 -5.54 8.98
CA ASP A 106 -0.51 -6.19 8.84
C ASP A 106 -1.14 -6.59 10.17
N ALA A 107 -0.36 -7.17 11.09
CA ALA A 107 -0.87 -7.59 12.39
C ALA A 107 -1.45 -6.41 13.18
N PHE A 108 -0.72 -5.29 13.24
CA PHE A 108 -1.13 -4.08 13.95
C PHE A 108 -2.34 -3.42 13.27
N SER A 109 -2.27 -3.26 11.97
CA SER A 109 -3.30 -2.61 11.16
C SER A 109 -4.62 -3.38 11.23
N ASN A 110 -4.59 -4.70 11.01
CA ASN A 110 -5.78 -5.55 11.06
C ASN A 110 -6.46 -5.50 12.44
N ALA A 111 -5.68 -5.56 13.52
CA ALA A 111 -6.22 -5.42 14.87
C ALA A 111 -6.89 -4.05 15.09
N CYS A 112 -6.27 -2.94 14.63
CA CYS A 112 -6.89 -1.62 14.70
C CYS A 112 -8.19 -1.54 13.86
N VAL A 113 -8.24 -2.19 12.71
CA VAL A 113 -9.46 -2.27 11.88
C VAL A 113 -10.57 -3.05 12.56
N GLU A 114 -10.27 -4.09 13.33
CA GLU A 114 -11.26 -4.93 14.03
C GLU A 114 -11.82 -4.28 15.31
N HIS A 115 -11.00 -3.46 16.00
CA HIS A 115 -11.39 -2.81 17.25
C HIS A 115 -12.14 -1.49 17.02
N LYS A 116 -12.78 -0.98 18.08
CA LYS A 116 -13.49 0.30 18.07
C LYS A 116 -12.61 1.42 18.59
N GLN A 117 -12.89 2.63 18.15
CA GLN A 117 -12.25 3.82 18.75
C GLN A 117 -12.47 3.85 20.26
N GLY A 118 -11.39 4.05 20.99
CA GLY A 118 -11.35 4.02 22.46
C GLY A 118 -10.92 2.67 23.06
N ASP A 119 -10.91 1.60 22.27
CA ASP A 119 -10.47 0.27 22.77
C ASP A 119 -8.99 0.27 23.10
N VAL A 120 -8.65 -0.52 24.11
CA VAL A 120 -7.27 -0.86 24.51
C VAL A 120 -7.09 -2.37 24.42
N PHE A 121 -6.11 -2.83 23.66
CA PHE A 121 -5.88 -4.24 23.37
C PHE A 121 -4.40 -4.54 23.14
N THR A 122 -4.04 -5.81 23.03
CA THR A 122 -2.69 -6.26 22.71
C THR A 122 -2.62 -6.84 21.32
N VAL A 123 -1.48 -6.66 20.64
CA VAL A 123 -1.17 -7.26 19.33
C VAL A 123 0.22 -7.82 19.36
N GLU A 124 0.38 -9.07 18.98
CA GLU A 124 1.67 -9.69 18.77
C GLU A 124 2.17 -9.48 17.34
N SER A 125 3.45 -9.16 17.21
CA SER A 125 4.11 -8.97 15.92
C SER A 125 5.55 -9.50 15.96
N THR A 126 6.25 -9.41 14.82
CA THR A 126 7.68 -9.74 14.73
C THR A 126 8.58 -8.82 15.57
N TYR A 127 8.08 -7.64 15.97
CA TYR A 127 8.80 -6.68 16.80
C TYR A 127 8.60 -6.92 18.30
N GLY A 128 7.58 -7.69 18.69
CA GLY A 128 7.20 -7.93 20.06
C GLY A 128 5.70 -7.80 20.28
N ILE A 129 5.32 -7.45 21.51
CA ILE A 129 3.93 -7.28 21.92
C ILE A 129 3.61 -5.78 22.01
N HIS A 130 2.62 -5.33 21.24
CA HIS A 130 2.12 -3.97 21.26
C HIS A 130 0.91 -3.88 22.19
N VAL A 131 0.95 -2.98 23.17
CA VAL A 131 -0.25 -2.51 23.88
C VAL A 131 -0.76 -1.30 23.12
N VAL A 132 -1.93 -1.39 22.54
CA VAL A 132 -2.49 -0.40 21.62
C VAL A 132 -3.72 0.25 22.22
N LYS A 133 -3.81 1.58 22.11
CA LYS A 133 -5.03 2.36 22.36
C LYS A 133 -5.45 3.01 21.05
N LEU A 134 -6.60 2.62 20.52
CA LEU A 134 -7.14 3.18 19.29
C LEU A 134 -7.78 4.54 19.57
N THR A 135 -7.12 5.61 19.14
CA THR A 135 -7.54 7.00 19.44
C THR A 135 -8.48 7.57 18.40
N TYR A 136 -8.38 7.10 17.15
CA TYR A 136 -9.22 7.54 16.03
C TYR A 136 -9.51 6.41 15.06
N LYS A 137 -10.70 6.44 14.47
CA LYS A 137 -11.12 5.54 13.39
C LYS A 137 -12.09 6.28 12.48
N SER A 138 -11.70 6.47 11.21
CA SER A 138 -12.59 7.11 10.22
C SER A 138 -13.79 6.24 9.88
N THR A 139 -14.83 6.86 9.32
CA THR A 139 -15.95 6.12 8.73
C THR A 139 -15.42 5.17 7.65
N PRO A 140 -15.86 3.90 7.63
CA PRO A 140 -15.42 2.95 6.62
C PRO A 140 -15.83 3.37 5.21
N VAL A 141 -14.91 3.22 4.27
CA VAL A 141 -15.11 3.38 2.83
C VAL A 141 -14.88 2.05 2.12
N GLN A 142 -15.45 1.89 0.94
CA GLN A 142 -15.22 0.68 0.15
C GLN A 142 -13.80 0.70 -0.42
N LYS A 143 -13.05 -0.37 -0.18
CA LYS A 143 -11.70 -0.59 -0.72
C LYS A 143 -11.61 -1.94 -1.43
N ALA A 144 -10.81 -1.98 -2.50
CA ALA A 144 -10.58 -3.17 -3.29
C ALA A 144 -9.16 -3.72 -3.07
N GLN A 145 -9.05 -5.03 -2.89
CA GLN A 145 -7.78 -5.74 -3.00
C GLN A 145 -7.69 -6.34 -4.41
N ILE A 146 -6.64 -5.97 -5.15
CA ILE A 146 -6.48 -6.32 -6.56
C ILE A 146 -5.10 -6.95 -6.74
N ALA A 147 -5.07 -8.07 -7.45
CA ALA A 147 -3.84 -8.65 -7.99
C ALA A 147 -3.69 -8.18 -9.44
N THR A 148 -2.55 -7.61 -9.79
CA THR A 148 -2.29 -7.08 -11.13
C THR A 148 -1.06 -7.76 -11.73
N ILE A 149 -1.17 -8.15 -13.01
CA ILE A 149 -0.07 -8.63 -13.82
C ILE A 149 0.14 -7.63 -14.95
N THR A 150 1.38 -7.22 -15.16
CA THR A 150 1.78 -6.37 -16.28
C THR A 150 2.71 -7.13 -17.21
N TYR A 151 2.58 -6.88 -18.52
CA TYR A 151 3.45 -7.42 -19.55
C TYR A 151 3.83 -6.31 -20.54
N ASN A 152 5.11 -6.04 -20.66
CA ASN A 152 5.63 -5.07 -21.62
C ASN A 152 5.58 -5.67 -23.02
N VAL A 153 5.14 -4.87 -24.00
CA VAL A 153 5.17 -5.23 -25.39
C VAL A 153 6.49 -4.77 -25.98
N ASP A 154 7.45 -5.66 -26.05
CA ASP A 154 8.72 -5.37 -26.69
C ASP A 154 8.61 -5.66 -28.21
N PRO A 155 9.19 -4.82 -29.08
CA PRO A 155 9.24 -5.12 -30.49
C PRO A 155 10.03 -6.42 -30.73
N SER A 156 9.62 -7.19 -31.71
CA SER A 156 10.36 -8.39 -32.09
C SER A 156 11.69 -8.02 -32.75
N ASP A 157 12.68 -8.93 -32.67
CA ASP A 157 13.98 -8.76 -33.33
C ASP A 157 13.84 -8.42 -34.82
N VAL A 158 12.81 -8.99 -35.49
CA VAL A 158 12.51 -8.71 -36.89
C VAL A 158 12.05 -7.26 -37.09
N THR A 159 11.26 -6.73 -36.14
CA THR A 159 10.80 -5.34 -36.20
C THR A 159 11.96 -4.39 -35.95
N GLU A 160 12.78 -4.65 -34.94
CA GLU A 160 13.97 -3.84 -34.63
C GLU A 160 14.95 -3.82 -35.79
N GLN A 161 15.24 -5.00 -36.36
CA GLN A 161 16.14 -5.11 -37.51
C GLN A 161 15.56 -4.39 -38.75
N GLY A 162 14.23 -4.45 -38.94
CA GLY A 162 13.54 -3.72 -39.99
C GLY A 162 13.70 -2.20 -39.89
N VAL A 163 13.49 -1.67 -38.69
CA VAL A 163 13.69 -0.22 -38.38
C VAL A 163 15.15 0.17 -38.56
N TYR A 164 16.07 -0.61 -38.04
CA TYR A 164 17.51 -0.39 -38.21
C TYR A 164 17.93 -0.33 -39.67
N ASN A 165 17.47 -1.30 -40.51
CA ASN A 165 17.75 -1.34 -41.93
C ASN A 165 17.16 -0.13 -42.67
N ASN A 166 15.93 0.28 -42.35
CA ASN A 166 15.30 1.46 -42.92
C ASN A 166 16.09 2.75 -42.61
N VAL A 167 16.55 2.92 -41.36
CA VAL A 167 17.38 4.06 -40.95
C VAL A 167 18.72 4.07 -41.71
N ASN A 168 19.39 2.93 -41.82
CA ASN A 168 20.65 2.82 -42.55
C ASN A 168 20.48 3.09 -44.05
N ASN A 169 19.43 2.57 -44.67
CA ASN A 169 19.09 2.84 -46.07
C ASN A 169 18.83 4.33 -46.29
N PHE A 170 18.12 4.98 -45.37
CA PHE A 170 17.88 6.43 -45.43
C PHE A 170 19.19 7.22 -45.32
N ILE A 171 20.05 6.89 -44.35
CA ILE A 171 21.37 7.54 -44.17
C ILE A 171 22.21 7.36 -45.43
N THR A 172 22.22 6.19 -46.02
CA THR A 172 22.96 5.88 -47.25
C THR A 172 22.42 6.68 -48.44
N ALA A 173 21.09 6.75 -48.57
CA ALA A 173 20.43 7.49 -49.65
C ALA A 173 20.66 9.00 -49.58
N THR A 174 20.77 9.55 -48.37
CA THR A 174 21.06 10.98 -48.14
C THR A 174 22.54 11.31 -48.17
N GLY A 175 23.43 10.33 -48.30
CA GLY A 175 24.88 10.49 -48.27
C GLY A 175 25.41 11.11 -47.00
N GLY A 176 24.64 11.11 -45.92
CA GLY A 176 24.98 11.72 -44.61
C GLY A 176 25.12 13.25 -44.68
N THR A 177 24.60 13.90 -45.72
CA THR A 177 24.70 15.36 -45.88
C THR A 177 23.38 16.06 -45.56
N THR A 178 23.47 17.31 -45.13
CA THR A 178 22.30 18.18 -44.86
C THR A 178 21.47 18.40 -46.12
N GLU A 179 22.12 18.51 -47.28
CA GLU A 179 21.46 18.71 -48.58
C GLU A 179 20.71 17.44 -49.00
N GLY A 180 21.35 16.26 -48.90
CA GLY A 180 20.70 14.98 -49.19
C GLY A 180 19.52 14.71 -48.28
N PHE A 181 19.60 15.06 -46.99
CA PHE A 181 18.49 14.97 -46.06
C PHE A 181 17.30 15.85 -46.49
N ARG A 182 17.55 17.14 -46.86
CA ARG A 182 16.50 18.06 -47.32
C ARG A 182 15.80 17.59 -48.61
N GLN A 183 16.50 16.85 -49.47
CA GLN A 183 15.92 16.31 -50.69
C GLN A 183 15.14 15.00 -50.48
N ALA A 184 15.39 14.31 -49.39
CA ALA A 184 14.75 13.01 -49.06
C ALA A 184 13.51 13.13 -48.14
N VAL A 185 13.26 14.31 -47.58
CA VAL A 185 12.11 14.66 -46.76
C VAL A 185 11.18 15.58 -47.51
#